data_bfb1f6002023282c8ead59ed6c6e5dd4
#
_entry.id   bfb1f6002023282c8ead59ed6c6e5dd4
#
_cell.length_a   1.000
_cell.length_b   1.000
_cell.length_c   1.000
_cell.angle_alpha   90.00
_cell.angle_beta   90.00
_cell.angle_gamma   90.00
#
_symmetry.space_group_name_H-M   'P 1'
#
loop_
_entity.id
_entity.type
_entity.pdbx_description
1 polymer ?
#
loop_
_entity_poly.entity_id
_entity_poly.type
_entity_poly.pdbx_seq_one_letter_code
_entity_poly.pdbx_strand_id
1 'polypeptide(L)'
;MVILRAALLALFSLTVLTGAPGGAYGGPLDRLTFYTEPYPPNQYREDGRLKGALVEIVAAVFDRADTELTRRDIRMVPWSRGYKRTLNRPNTALFGTVRTDLREDKFIWVGPLAPTAQVVVGPKAADHEPASPAYFNAFTTLTVREDVAEQLLLARGVGRANLLSVHDPDLIPRILQSDRAEFWAYDRRVAFHMLAEAGIADAYETVYTLERGALYLALNKDTDRAAVTALREALAAVKRSGEHVRILAKYR
;
A
#
# COMPACT_ATOMS: atom_id res chain seq x y z
N MET A 1 -51.08 -27.90 -78.00
CA MET A 1 -49.76 -27.21 -77.95
C MET A 1 -49.68 -26.40 -76.67
N VAL A 2 -49.13 -27.00 -75.61
CA VAL A 2 -49.10 -26.44 -74.26
C VAL A 2 -47.64 -26.09 -73.91
N ILE A 3 -47.39 -24.78 -73.65
CA ILE A 3 -46.09 -24.28 -73.33
C ILE A 3 -45.94 -24.26 -71.78
N LEU A 4 -45.06 -25.14 -71.29
CA LEU A 4 -44.72 -25.30 -69.88
C LEU A 4 -43.68 -24.17 -69.50
N ARG A 5 -44.05 -23.24 -68.61
CA ARG A 5 -43.14 -22.29 -68.00
C ARG A 5 -42.58 -22.85 -66.69
N ALA A 6 -41.31 -23.15 -66.68
CA ALA A 6 -40.59 -23.48 -65.47
C ALA A 6 -40.19 -22.18 -64.72
N ALA A 7 -40.66 -22.05 -63.50
CA ALA A 7 -40.23 -20.98 -62.56
C ALA A 7 -39.04 -21.45 -61.74
N LEU A 8 -37.89 -20.78 -61.89
CA LEU A 8 -36.69 -21.03 -61.10
C LEU A 8 -36.80 -20.19 -59.80
N LEU A 9 -36.99 -20.87 -58.66
CA LEU A 9 -36.91 -20.25 -57.33
C LEU A 9 -35.45 -20.25 -56.89
N ALA A 10 -34.80 -19.06 -56.88
CA ALA A 10 -33.50 -18.84 -56.30
C ALA A 10 -33.66 -18.66 -54.76
N LEU A 11 -33.22 -19.64 -54.01
CA LEU A 11 -33.12 -19.58 -52.55
C LEU A 11 -31.89 -18.74 -52.20
N PHE A 12 -32.12 -17.51 -51.73
CA PHE A 12 -31.05 -16.62 -51.17
C PHE A 12 -30.87 -16.97 -49.72
N SER A 13 -29.84 -17.81 -49.39
CA SER A 13 -29.47 -18.11 -48.03
C SER A 13 -28.79 -16.90 -47.39
N LEU A 14 -29.53 -16.14 -46.57
CA LEU A 14 -29.02 -15.05 -45.74
C LEU A 14 -28.24 -15.64 -44.56
N THR A 15 -26.93 -15.72 -44.68
CA THR A 15 -26.05 -16.10 -43.59
C THR A 15 -25.96 -14.90 -42.62
N VAL A 16 -26.76 -14.95 -41.53
CA VAL A 16 -26.64 -14.01 -40.42
C VAL A 16 -25.37 -14.35 -39.64
N LEU A 17 -24.33 -13.59 -39.88
CA LEU A 17 -23.11 -13.61 -39.05
C LEU A 17 -23.47 -13.00 -37.70
N THR A 18 -23.88 -13.83 -36.74
CA THR A 18 -24.02 -13.40 -35.33
C THR A 18 -22.62 -13.19 -34.77
N GLY A 19 -22.10 -11.98 -34.96
CA GLY A 19 -20.95 -11.48 -34.18
C GLY A 19 -21.37 -11.52 -32.72
N ALA A 20 -20.81 -12.46 -31.96
CA ALA A 20 -20.88 -12.39 -30.50
C ALA A 20 -20.33 -11.04 -30.08
N PRO A 21 -21.00 -10.27 -29.20
CA PRO A 21 -20.40 -9.07 -28.65
C PRO A 21 -19.16 -9.54 -27.89
N GLY A 22 -17.98 -9.30 -28.45
CA GLY A 22 -16.74 -9.38 -27.71
C GLY A 22 -16.82 -8.36 -26.58
N GLY A 23 -17.29 -8.82 -25.41
CA GLY A 23 -17.17 -8.04 -24.20
C GLY A 23 -15.70 -7.69 -24.08
N ALA A 24 -15.38 -6.41 -24.04
CA ALA A 24 -14.06 -5.95 -23.69
C ALA A 24 -13.78 -6.52 -22.29
N TYR A 25 -13.11 -7.67 -22.25
CA TYR A 25 -12.58 -8.22 -21.01
C TYR A 25 -11.40 -7.32 -20.68
N GLY A 26 -11.62 -6.37 -19.78
CA GLY A 26 -10.53 -5.65 -19.14
C GLY A 26 -9.53 -6.68 -18.59
N GLY A 27 -8.26 -6.29 -18.47
CA GLY A 27 -7.20 -7.16 -17.98
C GLY A 27 -7.48 -7.70 -16.58
N PRO A 28 -6.73 -8.70 -16.12
CA PRO A 28 -6.94 -9.33 -14.82
C PRO A 28 -6.93 -8.34 -13.63
N LEU A 29 -6.26 -7.19 -13.79
CA LEU A 29 -6.15 -6.18 -12.74
C LEU A 29 -7.35 -5.23 -12.68
N ASP A 30 -8.15 -5.08 -13.76
CA ASP A 30 -9.20 -4.06 -13.85
C ASP A 30 -10.34 -4.28 -12.85
N ARG A 31 -10.42 -5.48 -12.26
CA ARG A 31 -11.35 -5.79 -11.19
C ARG A 31 -10.82 -5.42 -9.80
N LEU A 32 -9.52 -5.06 -9.68
CA LEU A 32 -8.92 -4.73 -8.40
C LEU A 32 -9.19 -3.27 -8.01
N THR A 33 -9.46 -3.06 -6.74
CA THR A 33 -9.42 -1.73 -6.16
C THR A 33 -8.11 -1.56 -5.38
N PHE A 34 -7.29 -0.59 -5.78
CA PHE A 34 -6.04 -0.29 -5.12
C PHE A 34 -6.22 0.80 -4.08
N TYR A 35 -5.76 0.50 -2.86
CA TYR A 35 -5.72 1.42 -1.73
C TYR A 35 -4.29 1.74 -1.34
N THR A 36 -4.12 2.93 -0.77
CA THR A 36 -2.90 3.36 -0.07
C THR A 36 -3.28 4.39 0.98
N GLU A 37 -2.32 4.78 1.80
CA GLU A 37 -2.46 5.82 2.84
C GLU A 37 -1.51 6.99 2.59
N PRO A 38 -1.64 8.13 3.27
CA PRO A 38 -0.57 9.12 3.37
C PRO A 38 0.62 8.54 4.14
N TYR A 39 1.79 8.42 3.48
CA TYR A 39 3.01 7.82 4.04
C TYR A 39 4.24 8.37 3.32
N PRO A 40 4.49 9.70 3.44
CA PRO A 40 5.58 10.36 2.72
C PRO A 40 6.97 9.85 3.19
N PRO A 41 7.95 9.79 2.30
CA PRO A 41 7.93 10.08 0.87
C PRO A 41 7.53 8.89 -0.02
N ASN A 42 6.98 7.80 0.56
CA ASN A 42 6.59 6.59 -0.19
C ASN A 42 5.30 6.79 -0.98
N GLN A 43 4.27 7.38 -0.38
CA GLN A 43 3.01 7.76 -1.02
C GLN A 43 2.38 8.98 -0.32
N TYR A 44 2.08 10.01 -1.09
CA TYR A 44 1.52 11.27 -0.59
C TYR A 44 0.79 12.02 -1.70
N ARG A 45 0.10 13.09 -1.34
CA ARG A 45 -0.49 14.03 -2.31
C ARG A 45 0.29 15.34 -2.32
N GLU A 46 0.56 15.80 -3.52
CA GLU A 46 1.11 17.12 -3.76
C GLU A 46 0.35 17.73 -4.93
N ASP A 47 -0.18 18.94 -4.78
CA ASP A 47 -1.03 19.63 -5.78
C ASP A 47 -2.19 18.75 -6.29
N GLY A 48 -2.83 17.99 -5.39
CA GLY A 48 -3.92 17.07 -5.70
C GLY A 48 -3.50 15.78 -6.41
N ARG A 49 -2.23 15.61 -6.77
CA ARG A 49 -1.68 14.43 -7.48
C ARG A 49 -1.06 13.44 -6.52
N LEU A 50 -1.29 12.16 -6.75
CA LEU A 50 -0.58 11.10 -6.03
C LEU A 50 0.87 11.03 -6.50
N LYS A 51 1.80 11.09 -5.53
CA LYS A 51 3.26 11.01 -5.72
C LYS A 51 3.88 10.06 -4.72
N GLY A 52 5.17 9.77 -4.90
CA GLY A 52 5.97 8.97 -3.99
C GLY A 52 6.51 7.68 -4.62
N ALA A 53 7.53 7.12 -3.98
CA ALA A 53 8.27 5.97 -4.50
C ALA A 53 7.36 4.78 -4.82
N LEU A 54 6.45 4.42 -3.90
CA LEU A 54 5.57 3.27 -4.10
C LEU A 54 4.45 3.56 -5.10
N VAL A 55 3.99 4.81 -5.20
CA VAL A 55 3.03 5.21 -6.25
C VAL A 55 3.65 5.08 -7.63
N GLU A 56 4.92 5.50 -7.82
CA GLU A 56 5.63 5.33 -9.09
C GLU A 56 5.85 3.86 -9.42
N ILE A 57 6.22 3.02 -8.42
CA ILE A 57 6.41 1.57 -8.64
C ILE A 57 5.08 0.91 -9.05
N VAL A 58 3.97 1.22 -8.37
CA VAL A 58 2.65 0.64 -8.70
C VAL A 58 2.16 1.13 -10.07
N ALA A 59 2.38 2.40 -10.42
CA ALA A 59 2.08 2.91 -11.76
C ALA A 59 2.90 2.18 -12.83
N ALA A 60 4.22 1.97 -12.60
CA ALA A 60 5.06 1.19 -13.50
C ALA A 60 4.64 -0.29 -13.61
N VAL A 61 4.01 -0.85 -12.57
CA VAL A 61 3.37 -2.18 -12.63
C VAL A 61 2.15 -2.15 -13.54
N PHE A 62 1.31 -1.12 -13.44
CA PHE A 62 0.14 -0.96 -14.33
C PHE A 62 0.58 -0.83 -15.80
N ASP A 63 1.60 -0.03 -16.09
CA ASP A 63 2.15 0.16 -17.44
C ASP A 63 2.68 -1.15 -18.08
N ARG A 64 2.94 -2.20 -17.28
CA ARG A 64 3.45 -3.51 -17.73
C ARG A 64 2.44 -4.65 -17.64
N ALA A 65 1.34 -4.41 -16.98
CA ALA A 65 0.23 -5.34 -16.92
C ALA A 65 -0.76 -5.01 -18.05
N ASP A 66 -1.49 -6.02 -18.50
CA ASP A 66 -2.64 -5.82 -19.39
C ASP A 66 -3.80 -5.26 -18.55
N THR A 67 -3.87 -3.92 -18.44
CA THR A 67 -4.84 -3.20 -17.60
C THR A 67 -5.03 -1.75 -18.08
N GLU A 68 -6.23 -1.23 -17.90
CA GLU A 68 -6.55 0.18 -18.12
C GLU A 68 -6.31 1.03 -16.85
N LEU A 69 -5.93 0.41 -15.75
CA LEU A 69 -5.65 1.11 -14.49
C LEU A 69 -4.48 2.07 -14.63
N THR A 70 -4.66 3.22 -14.01
CA THR A 70 -3.67 4.29 -13.95
C THR A 70 -3.45 4.73 -12.50
N ARG A 71 -2.48 5.62 -12.30
CA ARG A 71 -2.27 6.27 -11.00
C ARG A 71 -3.54 6.95 -10.44
N ARG A 72 -4.49 7.37 -11.29
CA ARG A 72 -5.73 8.03 -10.88
C ARG A 72 -6.72 7.10 -10.21
N ASP A 73 -6.61 5.79 -10.46
CA ASP A 73 -7.50 4.76 -9.93
C ASP A 73 -7.08 4.31 -8.52
N ILE A 74 -5.89 4.74 -8.07
CA ILE A 74 -5.40 4.49 -6.71
C ILE A 74 -6.16 5.38 -5.72
N ARG A 75 -6.75 4.75 -4.71
CA ARG A 75 -7.53 5.40 -3.66
C ARG A 75 -6.70 5.60 -2.40
N MET A 76 -6.35 6.85 -2.11
CA MET A 76 -5.71 7.19 -0.85
C MET A 76 -6.76 7.35 0.25
N VAL A 77 -6.63 6.61 1.34
CA VAL A 77 -7.53 6.57 2.49
C VAL A 77 -6.72 6.44 3.79
N PRO A 78 -7.26 6.79 4.97
CA PRO A 78 -6.60 6.49 6.23
C PRO A 78 -6.25 5.00 6.37
N TRP A 79 -5.09 4.70 6.98
CA TRP A 79 -4.55 3.34 7.14
C TRP A 79 -5.60 2.34 7.59
N SER A 80 -6.23 2.58 8.75
CA SER A 80 -7.20 1.65 9.33
C SER A 80 -8.38 1.33 8.40
N ARG A 81 -8.79 2.31 7.57
CA ARG A 81 -9.85 2.10 6.57
C ARG A 81 -9.37 1.23 5.41
N GLY A 82 -8.18 1.49 4.87
CA GLY A 82 -7.55 0.68 3.83
C GLY A 82 -7.35 -0.75 4.29
N TYR A 83 -6.77 -0.91 5.47
CA TYR A 83 -6.49 -2.20 6.08
C TYR A 83 -7.76 -3.05 6.28
N LYS A 84 -8.80 -2.48 6.91
CA LYS A 84 -10.09 -3.17 7.10
C LYS A 84 -10.78 -3.53 5.79
N ARG A 85 -10.71 -2.66 4.78
CA ARG A 85 -11.28 -2.95 3.45
C ARG A 85 -10.58 -4.11 2.80
N THR A 86 -9.25 -4.13 2.85
CA THR A 86 -8.46 -5.20 2.22
C THR A 86 -8.61 -6.52 2.95
N LEU A 87 -8.79 -6.52 4.28
CA LEU A 87 -9.13 -7.74 5.02
C LEU A 87 -10.48 -8.34 4.61
N ASN A 88 -11.50 -7.50 4.35
CA ASN A 88 -12.89 -7.95 4.32
C ASN A 88 -13.55 -7.89 2.93
N ARG A 89 -12.86 -7.41 1.90
CA ARG A 89 -13.43 -7.26 0.55
C ARG A 89 -12.56 -7.97 -0.49
N PRO A 90 -13.12 -8.92 -1.23
CA PRO A 90 -12.45 -9.52 -2.38
C PRO A 90 -11.96 -8.47 -3.38
N ASN A 91 -10.94 -8.82 -4.15
CA ASN A 91 -10.38 -7.98 -5.21
C ASN A 91 -9.95 -6.59 -4.73
N THR A 92 -9.35 -6.52 -3.56
CA THR A 92 -8.75 -5.30 -3.02
C THR A 92 -7.26 -5.49 -2.74
N ALA A 93 -6.48 -4.46 -2.99
CA ALA A 93 -5.05 -4.40 -2.74
C ALA A 93 -4.72 -3.14 -1.93
N LEU A 94 -3.87 -3.25 -0.92
CA LEU A 94 -3.32 -2.14 -0.14
C LEU A 94 -1.80 -2.19 -0.26
N PHE A 95 -1.19 -1.18 -0.89
CA PHE A 95 0.27 -1.10 -0.97
C PHE A 95 0.84 -0.14 0.08
N GLY A 96 2.15 -0.32 0.35
CA GLY A 96 2.80 0.30 1.49
C GLY A 96 2.58 -0.48 2.78
N THR A 97 2.19 -1.74 2.69
CA THR A 97 1.92 -2.60 3.84
C THR A 97 3.17 -3.36 4.26
N VAL A 98 3.53 -3.24 5.53
CA VAL A 98 4.62 -4.04 6.12
C VAL A 98 4.14 -5.48 6.28
N ARG A 99 4.91 -6.44 5.71
CA ARG A 99 4.69 -7.87 5.91
C ARG A 99 5.38 -8.28 7.20
N THR A 100 4.63 -8.83 8.13
CA THR A 100 5.09 -9.34 9.44
C THR A 100 4.46 -10.69 9.73
N ASP A 101 5.01 -11.45 10.68
CA ASP A 101 4.43 -12.71 11.12
C ASP A 101 2.98 -12.54 11.61
N LEU A 102 2.66 -11.42 12.27
CA LEU A 102 1.32 -11.09 12.75
C LEU A 102 0.29 -10.89 11.61
N ARG A 103 0.78 -10.65 10.39
CA ARG A 103 -0.03 -10.36 9.20
C ARG A 103 0.09 -11.43 8.13
N GLU A 104 1.03 -12.38 8.27
CA GLU A 104 1.39 -13.34 7.23
C GLU A 104 0.18 -14.05 6.65
N ASP A 105 -0.65 -14.60 7.51
CA ASP A 105 -1.84 -15.37 7.12
C ASP A 105 -3.07 -14.53 6.77
N LYS A 106 -2.96 -13.19 6.80
CA LYS A 106 -4.12 -12.31 6.56
C LYS A 106 -4.28 -11.89 5.12
N PHE A 107 -3.21 -11.99 4.31
CA PHE A 107 -3.17 -11.45 2.95
C PHE A 107 -2.44 -12.38 1.98
N ILE A 108 -2.67 -12.15 0.69
CA ILE A 108 -1.77 -12.59 -0.36
C ILE A 108 -0.75 -11.46 -0.58
N TRP A 109 0.54 -11.79 -0.56
CA TRP A 109 1.62 -10.83 -0.64
C TRP A 109 2.24 -10.77 -2.02
N VAL A 110 2.40 -9.55 -2.56
CA VAL A 110 3.15 -9.27 -3.79
C VAL A 110 4.20 -8.20 -3.49
N GLY A 111 5.46 -8.52 -3.71
CA GLY A 111 6.58 -7.64 -3.35
C GLY A 111 7.92 -8.36 -3.29
N PRO A 112 8.91 -7.80 -2.54
CA PRO A 112 8.87 -6.51 -1.84
C PRO A 112 8.87 -5.31 -2.79
N LEU A 113 8.31 -4.18 -2.32
CA LEU A 113 8.31 -2.91 -3.05
C LEU A 113 9.47 -2.00 -2.60
N ALA A 114 9.71 -1.89 -1.28
CA ALA A 114 10.77 -1.09 -0.70
C ALA A 114 11.19 -1.63 0.67
N PRO A 115 12.42 -1.39 1.13
CA PRO A 115 12.81 -1.66 2.52
C PRO A 115 12.11 -0.71 3.48
N THR A 116 11.92 -1.14 4.73
CA THR A 116 11.35 -0.37 5.84
C THR A 116 12.00 -0.74 7.16
N ALA A 117 11.94 0.16 8.14
CA ALA A 117 12.30 -0.11 9.51
C ALA A 117 11.30 0.54 10.46
N GLN A 118 10.64 -0.27 11.26
CA GLN A 118 9.77 0.22 12.32
C GLN A 118 10.62 0.53 13.54
N VAL A 119 10.52 1.77 14.02
CA VAL A 119 11.35 2.28 15.10
C VAL A 119 10.50 2.97 16.15
N VAL A 120 11.08 3.20 17.33
CA VAL A 120 10.61 4.19 18.28
C VAL A 120 11.54 5.38 18.20
N VAL A 121 10.97 6.55 17.97
CA VAL A 121 11.65 7.86 17.95
C VAL A 121 11.41 8.53 19.28
N GLY A 122 12.44 9.14 19.85
CA GLY A 122 12.39 9.87 21.11
C GLY A 122 13.27 11.13 21.08
N PRO A 123 13.16 12.00 22.09
CA PRO A 123 13.95 13.21 22.19
C PRO A 123 15.42 12.88 22.49
N LYS A 124 16.36 13.47 21.74
CA LYS A 124 17.81 13.31 21.96
C LYS A 124 18.26 13.79 23.35
N ALA A 125 17.64 14.88 23.84
CA ALA A 125 18.04 15.50 25.10
C ALA A 125 17.78 14.62 26.33
N ALA A 126 16.93 13.59 26.21
CA ALA A 126 16.60 12.72 27.32
C ALA A 126 17.50 11.48 27.43
N ASP A 127 18.40 11.27 26.47
CA ASP A 127 19.41 10.17 26.44
C ASP A 127 18.79 8.78 26.76
N HIS A 128 17.69 8.47 26.09
CA HIS A 128 16.99 7.19 26.32
C HIS A 128 17.74 6.00 25.72
N GLU A 129 18.01 4.99 26.54
CA GLU A 129 18.63 3.72 26.13
C GLU A 129 17.72 2.51 26.43
N PRO A 130 16.62 2.30 25.68
CA PRO A 130 15.71 1.19 25.91
C PRO A 130 16.37 -0.16 25.63
N ALA A 131 16.53 -1.00 26.65
CA ALA A 131 17.02 -2.37 26.48
C ALA A 131 15.98 -3.32 25.86
N SER A 132 14.69 -2.99 25.99
CA SER A 132 13.58 -3.77 25.45
C SER A 132 12.32 -2.92 25.30
N PRO A 133 11.29 -3.38 24.56
CA PRO A 133 10.01 -2.68 24.44
C PRO A 133 9.27 -2.47 25.77
N ALA A 134 9.54 -3.27 26.80
CA ALA A 134 8.97 -3.09 28.13
C ALA A 134 9.31 -1.71 28.74
N TYR A 135 10.41 -1.10 28.34
CA TYR A 135 10.81 0.25 28.72
C TYR A 135 9.72 1.29 28.47
N PHE A 136 9.00 1.18 27.36
CA PHE A 136 7.96 2.12 26.96
C PHE A 136 6.69 2.05 27.82
N ASN A 137 6.57 1.10 28.74
CA ASN A 137 5.49 1.06 29.72
C ASN A 137 5.56 2.17 30.80
N ALA A 138 6.69 2.84 30.92
CA ALA A 138 6.82 4.00 31.83
C ALA A 138 6.41 5.34 31.18
N PHE A 139 6.09 5.34 29.89
CA PHE A 139 5.89 6.57 29.09
C PHE A 139 4.63 6.48 28.24
N THR A 140 4.25 7.59 27.63
CA THR A 140 3.24 7.64 26.56
C THR A 140 3.93 7.56 25.20
N THR A 141 3.57 6.58 24.38
CA THR A 141 4.08 6.41 23.02
C THR A 141 2.97 6.67 22.00
N LEU A 142 3.20 7.62 21.09
CA LEU A 142 2.32 7.86 19.94
C LEU A 142 2.40 6.71 18.96
N THR A 143 1.26 6.32 18.42
CA THR A 143 1.12 5.32 17.37
C THR A 143 0.03 5.74 16.39
N VAL A 144 0.04 5.17 15.20
CA VAL A 144 -1.11 5.22 14.29
C VAL A 144 -1.97 3.98 14.56
N ARG A 145 -3.28 4.16 14.68
CA ARG A 145 -4.22 3.10 15.04
C ARG A 145 -4.19 1.94 14.03
N GLU A 146 -4.04 0.72 14.57
CA GLU A 146 -3.95 -0.52 13.79
C GLU A 146 -2.72 -0.59 12.86
N ASP A 147 -1.78 0.37 12.99
CA ASP A 147 -0.51 0.29 12.27
C ASP A 147 0.41 -0.80 12.81
N VAL A 148 1.42 -1.15 12.03
CA VAL A 148 2.37 -2.21 12.38
C VAL A 148 3.17 -1.88 13.64
N ALA A 149 3.58 -0.63 13.83
CA ALA A 149 4.34 -0.24 15.02
C ALA A 149 3.51 -0.37 16.30
N GLU A 150 2.22 0.00 16.27
CA GLU A 150 1.28 -0.26 17.37
C GLU A 150 1.16 -1.77 17.65
N GLN A 151 0.96 -2.57 16.61
CA GLN A 151 0.81 -4.03 16.75
C GLN A 151 2.08 -4.67 17.34
N LEU A 152 3.26 -4.23 16.89
CA LEU A 152 4.54 -4.73 17.39
C LEU A 152 4.78 -4.37 18.86
N LEU A 153 4.45 -3.14 19.29
CA LEU A 153 4.56 -2.73 20.68
C LEU A 153 3.65 -3.57 21.58
N LEU A 154 2.38 -3.73 21.19
CA LEU A 154 1.40 -4.55 21.93
C LEU A 154 1.83 -6.02 22.01
N ALA A 155 2.29 -6.62 20.90
CA ALA A 155 2.76 -8.00 20.85
C ALA A 155 4.01 -8.23 21.72
N ARG A 156 4.78 -7.17 21.98
CA ARG A 156 5.99 -7.20 22.82
C ARG A 156 5.75 -6.74 24.26
N GLY A 157 4.48 -6.64 24.69
CA GLY A 157 4.09 -6.42 26.08
C GLY A 157 3.99 -4.96 26.50
N VAL A 158 3.99 -4.00 25.58
CA VAL A 158 3.63 -2.62 25.91
C VAL A 158 2.13 -2.53 26.12
N GLY A 159 1.71 -1.97 27.28
CA GLY A 159 0.30 -1.85 27.64
C GLY A 159 -0.43 -0.88 26.75
N ARG A 160 -1.67 -1.19 26.40
CA ARG A 160 -2.52 -0.28 25.58
C ARG A 160 -2.73 1.09 26.24
N ALA A 161 -2.73 1.17 27.56
CA ALA A 161 -2.85 2.42 28.30
C ALA A 161 -1.65 3.37 28.07
N ASN A 162 -0.51 2.83 27.64
CA ASN A 162 0.69 3.59 27.34
C ASN A 162 0.79 4.02 25.87
N LEU A 163 -0.21 3.67 25.04
CA LEU A 163 -0.26 4.02 23.64
C LEU A 163 -1.31 5.10 23.37
N LEU A 164 -0.86 6.26 22.86
CA LEU A 164 -1.73 7.31 22.35
C LEU A 164 -1.90 7.12 20.84
N SER A 165 -2.93 6.34 20.46
CA SER A 165 -3.17 5.99 19.05
C SER A 165 -4.01 7.04 18.34
N VAL A 166 -3.45 7.64 17.30
CA VAL A 166 -4.14 8.59 16.42
C VAL A 166 -4.60 7.92 15.14
N HIS A 167 -5.58 8.51 14.45
CA HIS A 167 -6.02 8.08 13.12
C HIS A 167 -5.26 8.77 11.99
N ASP A 168 -4.79 9.98 12.26
CA ASP A 168 -4.13 10.87 11.32
C ASP A 168 -2.69 11.11 11.79
N PRO A 169 -1.69 10.57 11.08
CA PRO A 169 -0.30 10.74 11.44
C PRO A 169 0.18 12.20 11.34
N ASP A 170 -0.47 13.05 10.52
CA ASP A 170 -0.08 14.45 10.35
C ASP A 170 -0.22 15.27 11.65
N LEU A 171 -0.99 14.78 12.62
CA LEU A 171 -1.12 15.39 13.94
C LEU A 171 0.08 15.11 14.86
N ILE A 172 0.88 14.09 14.58
CA ILE A 172 1.89 13.58 15.53
C ILE A 172 3.00 14.58 15.82
N PRO A 173 3.63 15.28 14.84
CA PRO A 173 4.66 16.26 15.16
C PRO A 173 4.17 17.35 16.12
N ARG A 174 2.92 17.80 15.96
CA ARG A 174 2.32 18.79 16.85
C ARG A 174 2.05 18.25 18.25
N ILE A 175 1.67 16.97 18.37
CA ILE A 175 1.43 16.34 19.67
C ILE A 175 2.76 16.15 20.41
N LEU A 176 3.83 15.77 19.73
CA LEU A 176 5.18 15.69 20.30
C LEU A 176 5.65 17.06 20.86
N GLN A 177 5.43 18.14 20.10
CA GLN A 177 5.77 19.50 20.55
C GLN A 177 4.95 19.99 21.77
N SER A 178 3.84 19.33 22.10
CA SER A 178 3.00 19.68 23.25
C SER A 178 3.28 18.86 24.51
N ASP A 179 4.35 18.08 24.54
CA ASP A 179 4.79 17.19 25.62
C ASP A 179 3.72 16.20 26.09
N ARG A 180 2.74 15.86 25.24
CA ARG A 180 1.69 14.91 25.55
C ARG A 180 2.10 13.46 25.38
N ALA A 181 3.22 13.23 24.74
CA ALA A 181 3.84 11.93 24.55
C ALA A 181 5.35 12.10 24.41
N GLU A 182 6.09 11.15 24.98
CA GLU A 182 7.55 11.11 24.94
C GLU A 182 8.07 10.50 23.65
N PHE A 183 7.40 9.48 23.14
CA PHE A 183 7.85 8.66 22.04
C PHE A 183 6.86 8.62 20.89
N TRP A 184 7.38 8.29 19.70
CA TRP A 184 6.61 7.98 18.52
C TRP A 184 7.11 6.69 17.88
N ALA A 185 6.25 5.68 17.77
CA ALA A 185 6.55 4.43 17.07
C ALA A 185 5.98 4.47 15.66
N TYR A 186 6.86 4.41 14.66
CA TYR A 186 6.47 4.47 13.25
C TYR A 186 7.60 3.98 12.31
N ASP A 187 7.36 4.00 10.97
CA ASP A 187 8.45 3.85 10.01
C ASP A 187 9.48 4.96 10.16
N ARG A 188 10.75 4.56 10.26
CA ARG A 188 11.86 5.49 10.48
C ARG A 188 11.91 6.62 9.44
N ARG A 189 11.79 6.25 8.17
CA ARG A 189 11.94 7.21 7.07
C ARG A 189 10.78 8.19 7.03
N VAL A 190 9.56 7.69 7.24
CA VAL A 190 8.36 8.52 7.29
C VAL A 190 8.39 9.44 8.51
N ALA A 191 8.74 8.92 9.68
CA ALA A 191 8.82 9.72 10.90
C ALA A 191 9.79 10.88 10.74
N PHE A 192 11.02 10.62 10.29
CA PHE A 192 12.01 11.69 10.12
C PHE A 192 11.69 12.66 8.99
N HIS A 193 11.01 12.22 7.93
CA HIS A 193 10.48 13.11 6.90
C HIS A 193 9.45 14.08 7.50
N MET A 194 8.48 13.60 8.26
CA MET A 194 7.44 14.42 8.88
C MET A 194 7.99 15.35 9.96
N LEU A 195 8.97 14.89 10.75
CA LEU A 195 9.67 15.73 11.74
C LEU A 195 10.47 16.84 11.05
N ALA A 196 11.09 16.55 9.90
CA ALA A 196 11.84 17.54 9.13
C ALA A 196 10.90 18.61 8.53
N GLU A 197 9.75 18.21 7.98
CA GLU A 197 8.72 19.14 7.50
C GLU A 197 8.18 20.04 8.63
N ALA A 198 8.11 19.50 9.85
CA ALA A 198 7.71 20.25 11.04
C ALA A 198 8.87 21.10 11.65
N GLY A 199 10.08 21.01 11.12
CA GLY A 199 11.27 21.76 11.60
C GLY A 199 11.83 21.28 12.93
N ILE A 200 11.54 20.04 13.36
CA ILE A 200 11.93 19.51 14.67
C ILE A 200 12.79 18.23 14.59
N ALA A 201 13.19 17.79 13.40
CA ALA A 201 13.91 16.53 13.23
C ALA A 201 15.22 16.46 14.03
N ASP A 202 15.92 17.59 14.19
CA ASP A 202 17.20 17.65 14.89
C ASP A 202 17.08 17.38 16.40
N ALA A 203 15.90 17.55 16.97
CA ALA A 203 15.62 17.29 18.39
C ALA A 203 15.34 15.81 18.70
N TYR A 204 15.14 14.98 17.67
CA TYR A 204 14.72 13.59 17.81
C TYR A 204 15.73 12.62 17.22
N GLU A 205 15.72 11.39 17.75
CA GLU A 205 16.52 10.28 17.25
C GLU A 205 15.76 8.94 17.32
N THR A 206 16.32 7.94 16.66
CA THR A 206 15.84 6.55 16.82
C THR A 206 16.39 5.98 18.13
N VAL A 207 15.55 5.82 19.13
CA VAL A 207 15.94 5.22 20.42
C VAL A 207 15.82 3.70 20.44
N TYR A 208 14.93 3.13 19.60
CA TYR A 208 14.76 1.68 19.51
C TYR A 208 14.34 1.23 18.12
N THR A 209 14.86 0.11 17.64
CA THR A 209 14.39 -0.54 16.41
C THR A 209 13.46 -1.71 16.77
N LEU A 210 12.18 -1.56 16.43
CA LEU A 210 11.19 -2.62 16.63
C LEU A 210 11.37 -3.75 15.61
N GLU A 211 11.45 -3.42 14.32
CA GLU A 211 11.55 -4.41 13.26
C GLU A 211 12.14 -3.82 11.98
N ARG A 212 12.90 -4.65 11.24
CA ARG A 212 13.36 -4.33 9.89
C ARG A 212 12.66 -5.27 8.91
N GLY A 213 12.17 -4.74 7.80
CA GLY A 213 11.40 -5.53 6.85
C GLY A 213 11.27 -4.85 5.51
N ALA A 214 10.17 -5.11 4.86
CA ALA A 214 9.86 -4.51 3.58
C ALA A 214 8.36 -4.19 3.44
N LEU A 215 8.07 -3.22 2.57
CA LEU A 215 6.73 -2.83 2.15
C LEU A 215 6.29 -3.68 0.96
N TYR A 216 5.04 -4.09 0.96
CA TYR A 216 4.42 -4.97 -0.04
C TYR A 216 3.08 -4.40 -0.54
N LEU A 217 2.56 -5.02 -1.59
CA LEU A 217 1.13 -5.06 -1.85
C LEU A 217 0.54 -6.21 -1.03
N ALA A 218 -0.39 -5.89 -0.13
CA ALA A 218 -1.24 -6.84 0.57
C ALA A 218 -2.57 -6.96 -0.19
N LEU A 219 -2.93 -8.16 -0.66
CA LEU A 219 -4.18 -8.41 -1.34
C LEU A 219 -5.11 -9.23 -0.45
N ASN A 220 -6.41 -9.01 -0.59
CA ASN A 220 -7.40 -9.87 0.06
C ASN A 220 -7.19 -11.33 -0.35
N LYS A 221 -7.46 -12.26 0.56
CA LYS A 221 -7.25 -13.72 0.34
C LYS A 221 -8.09 -14.29 -0.81
N ASP A 222 -9.26 -13.71 -1.04
CA ASP A 222 -10.19 -14.13 -2.10
C ASP A 222 -9.96 -13.35 -3.41
N THR A 223 -8.77 -12.75 -3.58
CA THR A 223 -8.39 -12.09 -4.83
C THR A 223 -8.14 -13.15 -5.92
N ASP A 224 -8.65 -12.87 -7.13
CA ASP A 224 -8.48 -13.72 -8.31
C ASP A 224 -7.00 -14.06 -8.53
N ARG A 225 -6.71 -15.34 -8.73
CA ARG A 225 -5.35 -15.85 -8.96
C ARG A 225 -4.70 -15.24 -10.21
N ALA A 226 -5.50 -15.00 -11.27
CA ALA A 226 -4.99 -14.37 -12.48
C ALA A 226 -4.48 -12.97 -12.20
N ALA A 227 -5.19 -12.18 -11.38
CA ALA A 227 -4.76 -10.84 -10.96
C ALA A 227 -3.47 -10.89 -10.11
N VAL A 228 -3.37 -11.83 -9.18
CA VAL A 228 -2.16 -12.03 -8.36
C VAL A 228 -0.95 -12.38 -9.24
N THR A 229 -1.14 -13.27 -10.22
CA THR A 229 -0.08 -13.68 -11.15
C THR A 229 0.37 -12.49 -12.00
N ALA A 230 -0.58 -11.76 -12.60
CA ALA A 230 -0.29 -10.58 -13.41
C ALA A 230 0.49 -9.51 -12.62
N LEU A 231 0.09 -9.24 -11.35
CA LEU A 231 0.84 -8.32 -10.48
C LEU A 231 2.27 -8.77 -10.21
N ARG A 232 2.48 -10.06 -9.95
CA ARG A 232 3.82 -10.61 -9.71
C ARG A 232 4.71 -10.52 -10.94
N GLU A 233 4.19 -10.87 -12.10
CA GLU A 233 4.91 -10.82 -13.37
C GLU A 233 5.26 -9.39 -13.77
N ALA A 234 4.31 -8.46 -13.67
CA ALA A 234 4.52 -7.05 -13.95
C ALA A 234 5.56 -6.43 -13.01
N LEU A 235 5.46 -6.68 -11.68
CA LEU A 235 6.46 -6.21 -10.72
C LEU A 235 7.85 -6.82 -10.99
N ALA A 236 7.92 -8.09 -11.34
CA ALA A 236 9.17 -8.72 -11.73
C ALA A 236 9.78 -8.05 -12.98
N ALA A 237 8.96 -7.66 -13.96
CA ALA A 237 9.41 -6.94 -15.14
C ALA A 237 9.94 -5.53 -14.79
N VAL A 238 9.25 -4.79 -13.90
CA VAL A 238 9.72 -3.49 -13.39
C VAL A 238 11.09 -3.63 -12.69
N LYS A 239 11.28 -4.71 -11.92
CA LYS A 239 12.57 -4.98 -11.25
C LYS A 239 13.67 -5.34 -12.25
N ARG A 240 13.40 -6.24 -13.19
CA ARG A 240 14.39 -6.65 -14.21
C ARG A 240 14.85 -5.51 -15.11
N SER A 241 14.00 -4.55 -15.41
CA SER A 241 14.36 -3.36 -16.22
C SER A 241 15.24 -2.34 -15.46
N GLY A 242 15.49 -2.56 -14.16
CA GLY A 242 16.21 -1.61 -13.31
C GLY A 242 15.39 -0.36 -12.93
N GLU A 243 14.17 -0.23 -13.42
CA GLU A 243 13.32 0.92 -13.15
C GLU A 243 12.94 1.03 -11.67
N HIS A 244 12.68 -0.10 -11.01
CA HIS A 244 12.43 -0.15 -9.58
C HIS A 244 13.55 0.53 -8.77
N VAL A 245 14.82 0.22 -9.08
CA VAL A 245 15.97 0.82 -8.39
C VAL A 245 16.09 2.30 -8.69
N ARG A 246 15.85 2.72 -9.95
CA ARG A 246 15.85 4.14 -10.34
C ARG A 246 14.76 4.92 -9.62
N ILE A 247 13.55 4.35 -9.49
CA ILE A 247 12.48 5.01 -8.74
C ILE A 247 12.87 5.18 -7.28
N LEU A 248 13.31 4.12 -6.59
CA LEU A 248 13.71 4.21 -5.18
C LEU A 248 14.84 5.22 -4.95
N ALA A 249 15.76 5.36 -5.90
CA ALA A 249 16.87 6.30 -5.80
C ALA A 249 16.44 7.79 -5.81
N LYS A 250 15.32 8.12 -6.48
CA LYS A 250 14.78 9.50 -6.50
C LYS A 250 14.25 9.97 -5.14
N TYR A 251 13.92 9.03 -4.26
CA TYR A 251 13.25 9.29 -2.98
C TYR A 251 14.13 8.96 -1.75
N ARG A 252 15.43 8.85 -1.95
CA ARG A 252 16.40 8.59 -0.87
C ARG A 252 16.69 9.84 -0.07
#